data_f053eedd93bea122b6ae159d964a6c3e
#
_entry.id   f053eedd93bea122b6ae159d964a6c3e
#
_cell.length_a   1.000
_cell.length_b   1.000
_cell.length_c   1.000
_cell.angle_alpha   90.00
_cell.angle_beta   90.00
_cell.angle_gamma   90.00
#
_symmetry.space_group_name_H-M   'P 1'
#
loop_
_entity.id
_entity.type
_entity.pdbx_description
1 polymer ?
#
loop_
_entity_poly.entity_id
_entity_poly.type
_entity_poly.pdbx_seq_one_letter_code
_entity_poly.pdbx_strand_id
1 'polypeptide(L)'
;MSNDASSIVQKLWNYCDVLQDDGISYGDYTQQLTNILFLKMADEQTKPPFNKKSIIPDGYDWESLLSKKGDELETHYRHILEELGKQDKLLGLIYRKSQNKIQDPAKLSRLIKLINEESWFGLTVDVKGEIYEGLLEKNADSSQKGAGQYFTPRALIAAMVDVTQPKPQQTVGDPSCGTGGFFLATHEYIDKNYQLNPDEKKFLKEKTFHGWDIVAEVTRLCAMNMYLHGIGSVESQVQNTDSLIGDSGDRFDVIMTN
;
A
#
# COMPACT_ATOMS: atom_id res chain seq x y z
N MET A 1 1.53 24.63 -7.39
CA MET A 1 0.35 24.05 -8.07
C MET A 1 0.10 22.73 -7.36
N SER A 2 -0.99 22.62 -6.62
CA SER A 2 -1.39 21.34 -6.01
C SER A 2 -1.78 20.42 -7.17
N ASN A 3 -0.94 19.43 -7.47
CA ASN A 3 -1.38 18.33 -8.30
C ASN A 3 -2.51 17.67 -7.53
N ASP A 4 -3.72 17.76 -8.04
CA ASP A 4 -4.87 17.08 -7.47
C ASP A 4 -4.63 15.57 -7.54
N ALA A 5 -4.88 14.85 -6.45
CA ALA A 5 -4.70 13.40 -6.36
C ALA A 5 -5.35 12.68 -7.56
N SER A 6 -6.55 13.11 -7.93
CA SER A 6 -7.28 12.60 -9.09
C SER A 6 -6.51 12.72 -10.41
N SER A 7 -5.78 13.83 -10.61
CA SER A 7 -4.97 14.07 -11.80
C SER A 7 -3.79 13.10 -11.89
N ILE A 8 -3.11 12.85 -10.76
CA ILE A 8 -2.00 11.91 -10.68
C ILE A 8 -2.50 10.47 -10.93
N VAL A 9 -3.61 10.09 -10.28
CA VAL A 9 -4.26 8.79 -10.50
C VAL A 9 -4.59 8.60 -11.97
N GLN A 10 -5.22 9.59 -12.62
CA GLN A 10 -5.58 9.49 -14.03
C GLN A 10 -4.36 9.38 -14.94
N LYS A 11 -3.29 10.13 -14.68
CA LYS A 11 -2.04 10.07 -15.45
C LYS A 11 -1.38 8.69 -15.37
N LEU A 12 -1.28 8.14 -14.16
CA LEU A 12 -0.71 6.82 -13.96
C LEU A 12 -1.59 5.73 -14.58
N TRP A 13 -2.90 5.87 -14.45
CA TRP A 13 -3.85 4.90 -15.00
C TRP A 13 -3.88 4.89 -16.53
N ASN A 14 -3.78 6.04 -17.18
CA ASN A 14 -3.74 6.11 -18.64
C ASN A 14 -2.56 5.32 -19.24
N TYR A 15 -1.50 5.10 -18.46
CA TYR A 15 -0.40 4.27 -18.93
C TYR A 15 -0.72 2.77 -18.89
N CYS A 16 -1.74 2.38 -18.14
CA CYS A 16 -2.24 1.00 -18.13
C CYS A 16 -2.69 0.55 -19.52
N ASP A 17 -3.38 1.41 -20.26
CA ASP A 17 -3.88 1.10 -21.59
C ASP A 17 -2.73 0.78 -22.55
N VAL A 18 -1.60 1.50 -22.43
CA VAL A 18 -0.39 1.23 -23.21
C VAL A 18 0.22 -0.13 -22.92
N LEU A 19 0.11 -0.61 -21.68
CA LEU A 19 0.64 -1.91 -21.30
C LEU A 19 -0.34 -3.06 -21.57
N GLN A 20 -1.64 -2.77 -21.64
CA GLN A 20 -2.63 -3.77 -22.04
C GLN A 20 -2.44 -4.29 -23.46
N ASP A 21 -2.01 -3.44 -24.38
CA ASP A 21 -1.68 -3.83 -25.74
C ASP A 21 -0.58 -4.89 -25.81
N ASP A 22 0.22 -5.04 -24.74
CA ASP A 22 1.23 -6.08 -24.58
C ASP A 22 0.72 -7.32 -23.80
N GLY A 23 -0.58 -7.38 -23.51
CA GLY A 23 -1.20 -8.50 -22.80
C GLY A 23 -1.06 -8.44 -21.28
N ILE A 24 -0.66 -7.31 -20.69
CA ILE A 24 -0.61 -7.12 -19.24
C ILE A 24 -2.03 -6.82 -18.74
N SER A 25 -2.52 -7.65 -17.83
CA SER A 25 -3.84 -7.44 -17.23
C SER A 25 -3.89 -6.21 -16.32
N TYR A 26 -5.08 -5.68 -16.06
CA TYR A 26 -5.27 -4.58 -15.10
C TYR A 26 -4.72 -4.92 -13.70
N GLY A 27 -4.93 -6.15 -13.24
CA GLY A 27 -4.39 -6.61 -11.96
C GLY A 27 -2.86 -6.65 -11.94
N ASP A 28 -2.25 -7.22 -12.99
CA ASP A 28 -0.79 -7.24 -13.11
C ASP A 28 -0.22 -5.82 -13.16
N TYR A 29 -0.86 -4.91 -13.94
CA TYR A 29 -0.44 -3.51 -13.98
C TYR A 29 -0.49 -2.85 -12.61
N THR A 30 -1.59 -2.98 -11.89
CA THR A 30 -1.74 -2.42 -10.54
C THR A 30 -0.67 -2.96 -9.60
N GLN A 31 -0.36 -4.25 -9.69
CA GLN A 31 0.72 -4.85 -8.92
C GLN A 31 2.09 -4.24 -9.27
N GLN A 32 2.42 -4.09 -10.55
CA GLN A 32 3.68 -3.47 -10.98
C GLN A 32 3.77 -2.02 -10.52
N LEU A 33 2.70 -1.26 -10.76
CA LEU A 33 2.61 0.15 -10.37
C LEU A 33 2.78 0.32 -8.86
N THR A 34 2.09 -0.46 -8.05
CA THR A 34 2.16 -0.37 -6.60
C THR A 34 3.52 -0.78 -6.05
N ASN A 35 4.16 -1.81 -6.62
CA ASN A 35 5.52 -2.21 -6.24
C ASN A 35 6.53 -1.08 -6.48
N ILE A 36 6.47 -0.44 -7.67
CA ILE A 36 7.38 0.66 -8.03
C ILE A 36 7.07 1.90 -7.18
N LEU A 37 5.79 2.20 -6.97
CA LEU A 37 5.34 3.32 -6.15
C LEU A 37 5.80 3.18 -4.70
N PHE A 38 5.71 1.98 -4.14
CA PHE A 38 6.19 1.72 -2.79
C PHE A 38 7.70 1.98 -2.66
N LEU A 39 8.51 1.54 -3.63
CA LEU A 39 9.95 1.84 -3.64
C LEU A 39 10.22 3.35 -3.64
N LYS A 40 9.50 4.09 -4.48
CA LYS A 40 9.62 5.55 -4.55
C LYS A 40 9.24 6.22 -3.24
N MET A 41 8.12 5.81 -2.64
CA MET A 41 7.65 6.41 -1.39
C MET A 41 8.52 6.01 -0.19
N ALA A 42 9.08 4.80 -0.16
CA ALA A 42 10.04 4.38 0.84
C ALA A 42 11.33 5.21 0.76
N ASP A 43 11.83 5.48 -0.45
CA ASP A 43 12.97 6.36 -0.69
C ASP A 43 12.71 7.78 -0.17
N GLU A 44 11.56 8.35 -0.47
CA GLU A 44 11.20 9.69 0.00
C GLU A 44 11.16 9.83 1.53
N GLN A 45 10.81 8.77 2.24
CA GLN A 45 10.83 8.80 3.71
C GLN A 45 12.25 8.91 4.29
N THR A 46 13.28 8.57 3.51
CA THR A 46 14.69 8.73 3.93
C THR A 46 15.21 10.17 3.76
N LYS A 47 14.52 10.99 2.98
CA LYS A 47 14.91 12.37 2.63
C LYS A 47 14.25 13.40 3.56
N PRO A 48 14.80 14.62 3.64
CA PRO A 48 14.15 15.70 4.40
C PRO A 48 12.71 15.94 3.93
N PRO A 49 11.79 16.28 4.82
CA PRO A 49 11.94 16.54 6.25
C PRO A 49 11.90 15.28 7.13
N PHE A 50 11.61 14.09 6.59
CA PHE A 50 11.36 12.89 7.36
C PHE A 50 12.64 12.26 7.92
N ASN A 51 13.71 12.20 7.13
CA ASN A 51 15.02 11.65 7.48
C ASN A 51 14.97 10.30 8.22
N LYS A 52 14.02 9.42 7.82
CA LYS A 52 13.88 8.09 8.41
C LYS A 52 14.99 7.17 7.89
N LYS A 53 15.35 6.19 8.71
CA LYS A 53 16.26 5.13 8.25
C LYS A 53 15.57 4.34 7.13
N SER A 54 16.30 4.06 6.05
CA SER A 54 15.80 3.22 4.96
C SER A 54 15.40 1.83 5.49
N ILE A 55 14.24 1.36 5.04
CA ILE A 55 13.83 -0.04 5.20
C ILE A 55 14.28 -0.89 4.00
N ILE A 56 14.65 -0.26 2.89
CA ILE A 56 15.13 -0.93 1.68
C ILE A 56 16.64 -1.17 1.82
N PRO A 57 17.14 -2.39 1.55
CA PRO A 57 18.56 -2.67 1.56
C PRO A 57 19.32 -1.85 0.51
N ASP A 58 20.57 -1.51 0.84
CA ASP A 58 21.44 -0.76 -0.06
C ASP A 58 21.63 -1.48 -1.40
N GLY A 59 21.57 -0.72 -2.47
CA GLY A 59 21.72 -1.23 -3.84
C GLY A 59 20.43 -1.79 -4.45
N TYR A 60 19.31 -1.82 -3.70
CA TYR A 60 17.99 -2.22 -4.18
C TYR A 60 16.96 -1.10 -4.03
N ASP A 61 17.42 0.10 -3.77
CA ASP A 61 16.65 1.32 -3.54
C ASP A 61 16.25 2.03 -4.85
N TRP A 62 15.54 3.13 -4.71
CA TRP A 62 15.07 3.94 -5.84
C TRP A 62 16.20 4.51 -6.69
N GLU A 63 17.28 4.97 -6.07
CA GLU A 63 18.44 5.53 -6.76
C GLU A 63 19.15 4.47 -7.61
N SER A 64 19.28 3.25 -7.08
CA SER A 64 19.86 2.13 -7.81
C SER A 64 19.02 1.79 -9.05
N LEU A 65 17.68 1.86 -8.95
CA LEU A 65 16.77 1.64 -10.06
C LEU A 65 16.91 2.71 -11.13
N LEU A 66 16.98 3.99 -10.75
CA LEU A 66 17.16 5.12 -11.68
C LEU A 66 18.52 5.11 -12.40
N SER A 67 19.53 4.49 -11.82
CA SER A 67 20.89 4.43 -12.38
C SER A 67 20.99 3.51 -13.60
N LYS A 68 20.01 2.62 -13.83
CA LYS A 68 20.02 1.59 -14.86
C LYS A 68 19.18 1.98 -16.08
N LYS A 69 19.53 1.41 -17.25
CA LYS A 69 18.85 1.65 -18.53
C LYS A 69 18.79 0.37 -19.36
N GLY A 70 17.82 0.30 -20.29
CA GLY A 70 17.68 -0.84 -21.20
C GLY A 70 17.55 -2.15 -20.45
N ASP A 71 18.18 -3.21 -20.97
CA ASP A 71 18.10 -4.56 -20.39
C ASP A 71 18.68 -4.64 -18.96
N GLU A 72 19.64 -3.77 -18.62
CA GLU A 72 20.15 -3.69 -17.26
C GLU A 72 19.08 -3.21 -16.28
N LEU A 73 18.18 -2.31 -16.69
CA LEU A 73 17.09 -1.83 -15.87
C LEU A 73 16.09 -2.97 -15.59
N GLU A 74 15.70 -3.70 -16.63
CA GLU A 74 14.76 -4.83 -16.46
C GLU A 74 15.35 -5.89 -15.52
N THR A 75 16.59 -6.30 -15.78
CA THR A 75 17.32 -7.27 -14.99
C THR A 75 17.47 -6.80 -13.53
N HIS A 76 17.83 -5.54 -13.33
CA HIS A 76 17.98 -4.98 -11.97
C HIS A 76 16.66 -4.89 -11.23
N TYR A 77 15.57 -4.47 -11.89
CA TYR A 77 14.25 -4.43 -11.29
C TYR A 77 13.77 -5.83 -10.85
N ARG A 78 14.01 -6.85 -11.66
CA ARG A 78 13.74 -8.23 -11.30
C ARG A 78 14.53 -8.66 -10.05
N HIS A 79 15.82 -8.31 -9.96
CA HIS A 79 16.63 -8.59 -8.79
C HIS A 79 16.14 -7.84 -7.55
N ILE A 80 15.67 -6.59 -7.69
CA ILE A 80 15.03 -5.85 -6.59
C ILE A 80 13.83 -6.63 -6.05
N LEU A 81 12.91 -7.06 -6.92
CA LEU A 81 11.72 -7.81 -6.50
C LEU A 81 12.11 -9.12 -5.78
N GLU A 82 13.10 -9.84 -6.30
CA GLU A 82 13.58 -11.09 -5.71
C GLU A 82 14.22 -10.86 -4.33
N GLU A 83 15.10 -9.88 -4.19
CA GLU A 83 15.80 -9.61 -2.93
C GLU A 83 14.89 -9.03 -1.85
N LEU A 84 13.98 -8.13 -2.21
CA LEU A 84 12.99 -7.64 -1.27
C LEU A 84 11.99 -8.72 -0.87
N GLY A 85 11.66 -9.63 -1.77
CA GLY A 85 10.79 -10.78 -1.49
C GLY A 85 11.40 -11.83 -0.54
N LYS A 86 12.74 -11.85 -0.38
CA LYS A 86 13.46 -12.71 0.59
C LYS A 86 13.53 -12.10 1.99
N GLN A 87 13.28 -10.79 2.10
CA GLN A 87 13.29 -10.12 3.38
C GLN A 87 12.16 -10.63 4.29
N ASP A 88 12.35 -10.46 5.59
CA ASP A 88 11.31 -10.72 6.57
C ASP A 88 10.36 -9.54 6.71
N LYS A 89 9.27 -9.73 7.45
CA LYS A 89 8.36 -8.67 7.88
C LYS A 89 7.67 -7.97 6.72
N LEU A 90 7.59 -6.64 6.74
CA LEU A 90 6.84 -5.84 5.77
C LEU A 90 7.34 -6.04 4.33
N LEU A 91 8.65 -5.99 4.09
CA LEU A 91 9.18 -6.14 2.74
C LEU A 91 8.91 -7.52 2.17
N GLY A 92 9.13 -8.58 2.97
CA GLY A 92 8.80 -9.93 2.55
C GLY A 92 7.30 -10.12 2.30
N LEU A 93 6.44 -9.49 3.08
CA LEU A 93 5.00 -9.52 2.84
C LEU A 93 4.65 -8.85 1.50
N ILE A 94 5.22 -7.68 1.23
CA ILE A 94 4.94 -6.88 0.02
C ILE A 94 5.48 -7.57 -1.23
N TYR A 95 6.73 -8.03 -1.22
CA TYR A 95 7.43 -8.46 -2.43
C TYR A 95 7.51 -9.98 -2.62
N ARG A 96 7.08 -10.79 -1.64
CA ARG A 96 7.14 -12.25 -1.76
C ARG A 96 6.37 -12.74 -2.99
N LYS A 97 7.05 -13.49 -3.85
CA LYS A 97 6.54 -13.98 -5.14
C LYS A 97 6.17 -12.88 -6.15
N SER A 98 6.55 -11.62 -5.91
CA SER A 98 6.42 -10.58 -6.92
C SER A 98 7.33 -10.86 -8.10
N GLN A 99 6.80 -10.67 -9.32
CA GLN A 99 7.52 -10.88 -10.57
C GLN A 99 7.37 -9.66 -11.46
N ASN A 100 8.41 -9.32 -12.21
CA ASN A 100 8.28 -8.32 -13.24
C ASN A 100 7.42 -8.86 -14.39
N LYS A 101 6.34 -8.16 -14.72
CA LYS A 101 5.44 -8.44 -15.85
C LYS A 101 5.71 -7.53 -17.05
N ILE A 102 6.41 -6.40 -16.82
CA ILE A 102 6.76 -5.44 -17.87
C ILE A 102 8.11 -5.85 -18.46
N GLN A 103 8.08 -6.71 -19.46
CA GLN A 103 9.31 -7.27 -20.05
C GLN A 103 10.03 -6.29 -20.99
N ASP A 104 9.30 -5.32 -21.59
CA ASP A 104 9.91 -4.28 -22.41
C ASP A 104 10.61 -3.24 -21.53
N PRO A 105 11.96 -3.12 -21.59
CA PRO A 105 12.72 -2.17 -20.78
C PRO A 105 12.34 -0.71 -21.04
N ALA A 106 11.91 -0.36 -22.25
CA ALA A 106 11.53 1.01 -22.59
C ALA A 106 10.20 1.38 -21.89
N LYS A 107 9.25 0.45 -21.84
CA LYS A 107 7.97 0.63 -21.14
C LYS A 107 8.16 0.67 -19.64
N LEU A 108 9.00 -0.21 -19.08
CA LEU A 108 9.37 -0.16 -17.66
C LEU A 108 10.02 1.18 -17.30
N SER A 109 10.99 1.63 -18.11
CA SER A 109 11.65 2.93 -17.92
C SER A 109 10.66 4.10 -17.96
N ARG A 110 9.67 4.04 -18.85
CA ARG A 110 8.64 5.08 -18.94
C ARG A 110 7.74 5.11 -17.70
N LEU A 111 7.33 3.96 -17.19
CA LEU A 111 6.54 3.91 -15.94
C LEU A 111 7.33 4.48 -14.76
N ILE A 112 8.58 4.07 -14.59
CA ILE A 112 9.47 4.59 -13.54
C ILE A 112 9.64 6.11 -13.70
N LYS A 113 9.82 6.61 -14.91
CA LYS A 113 9.94 8.04 -15.20
C LYS A 113 8.67 8.80 -14.84
N LEU A 114 7.49 8.30 -15.21
CA LEU A 114 6.20 8.91 -14.86
C LEU A 114 6.03 9.05 -13.34
N ILE A 115 6.42 8.02 -12.58
CA ILE A 115 6.38 8.06 -11.12
C ILE A 115 7.42 9.05 -10.57
N ASN A 116 8.62 9.10 -11.17
CA ASN A 116 9.69 9.98 -10.71
C ASN A 116 9.45 11.48 -11.02
N GLU A 117 8.68 11.79 -12.05
CA GLU A 117 8.32 13.17 -12.43
C GLU A 117 7.32 13.80 -11.46
N GLU A 118 6.57 12.98 -10.73
CA GLU A 118 5.64 13.50 -9.75
C GLU A 118 6.36 13.89 -8.46
N SER A 119 5.97 15.04 -7.92
CA SER A 119 6.50 15.54 -6.65
C SER A 119 5.72 14.92 -5.48
N TRP A 120 6.10 13.72 -5.10
CA TRP A 120 5.54 13.03 -3.93
C TRP A 120 5.91 13.72 -2.62
N PHE A 121 7.03 14.44 -2.63
CA PHE A 121 7.62 15.12 -1.48
C PHE A 121 6.71 16.17 -0.85
N GLY A 122 5.99 16.93 -1.67
CA GLY A 122 5.07 17.98 -1.22
C GLY A 122 3.67 17.46 -0.84
N LEU A 123 3.40 16.19 -1.06
CA LEU A 123 2.11 15.59 -0.75
C LEU A 123 2.06 15.16 0.71
N THR A 124 0.97 15.47 1.39
CA THR A 124 0.70 14.91 2.72
C THR A 124 0.56 13.39 2.66
N VAL A 125 0.65 12.74 3.80
CA VAL A 125 0.41 11.30 3.90
C VAL A 125 -0.97 10.95 3.35
N ASP A 126 -1.96 11.78 3.64
CA ASP A 126 -3.35 11.59 3.20
C ASP A 126 -3.47 11.60 1.68
N VAL A 127 -2.86 12.57 0.99
CA VAL A 127 -2.90 12.66 -0.48
C VAL A 127 -2.19 11.47 -1.14
N LYS A 128 -1.08 10.99 -0.57
CA LYS A 128 -0.40 9.78 -1.07
C LYS A 128 -1.29 8.55 -0.93
N GLY A 129 -1.98 8.43 0.19
CA GLY A 129 -2.98 7.40 0.42
C GLY A 129 -4.15 7.47 -0.55
N GLU A 130 -4.70 8.66 -0.78
CA GLU A 130 -5.79 8.88 -1.75
C GLU A 130 -5.40 8.45 -3.17
N ILE A 131 -4.17 8.73 -3.60
CA ILE A 131 -3.67 8.28 -4.90
C ILE A 131 -3.64 6.75 -4.97
N TYR A 132 -3.11 6.12 -3.94
CA TYR A 132 -3.01 4.67 -3.87
C TYR A 132 -4.40 4.00 -3.88
N GLU A 133 -5.31 4.49 -3.06
CA GLU A 133 -6.69 4.00 -3.03
C GLU A 133 -7.44 4.24 -4.35
N GLY A 134 -7.26 5.40 -4.98
CA GLY A 134 -7.84 5.67 -6.29
C GLY A 134 -7.36 4.71 -7.39
N LEU A 135 -6.10 4.25 -7.30
CA LEU A 135 -5.58 3.21 -8.19
C LEU A 135 -6.24 1.84 -7.90
N LEU A 136 -6.45 1.51 -6.64
CA LEU A 136 -7.13 0.28 -6.24
C LEU A 136 -8.60 0.26 -6.66
N GLU A 137 -9.32 1.38 -6.51
CA GLU A 137 -10.71 1.55 -6.97
C GLU A 137 -10.81 1.32 -8.48
N LYS A 138 -9.95 1.97 -9.28
CA LYS A 138 -9.93 1.78 -10.74
C LYS A 138 -9.64 0.33 -11.15
N ASN A 139 -8.78 -0.37 -10.42
CA ASN A 139 -8.53 -1.79 -10.65
C ASN A 139 -9.78 -2.63 -10.35
N ALA A 140 -10.49 -2.35 -9.26
CA ALA A 140 -11.73 -3.03 -8.90
C ALA A 140 -12.83 -2.83 -9.95
N ASP A 141 -13.00 -1.62 -10.46
CA ASP A 141 -13.98 -1.28 -11.50
C ASP A 141 -13.66 -1.96 -12.85
N SER A 142 -12.38 -2.10 -13.17
CA SER A 142 -11.92 -2.66 -14.45
C SER A 142 -11.92 -4.18 -14.47
N SER A 143 -11.86 -4.82 -13.33
CA SER A 143 -11.85 -6.28 -13.18
C SER A 143 -13.26 -6.87 -13.18
N GLN A 144 -13.97 -6.84 -14.33
CA GLN A 144 -15.30 -7.46 -14.49
C GLN A 144 -15.36 -8.98 -14.22
N LYS A 145 -14.26 -9.62 -13.87
CA LYS A 145 -14.15 -11.08 -13.66
C LYS A 145 -13.28 -11.50 -12.49
N GLY A 146 -13.00 -10.64 -11.55
CA GLY A 146 -12.23 -11.01 -10.35
C GLY A 146 -13.15 -11.52 -9.25
N ALA A 147 -12.78 -12.62 -8.61
CA ALA A 147 -13.46 -13.14 -7.43
C ALA A 147 -13.80 -12.02 -6.46
N GLY A 148 -15.09 -11.74 -6.27
CA GLY A 148 -15.82 -11.09 -5.18
C GLY A 148 -15.06 -10.18 -4.18
N GLN A 149 -14.05 -9.46 -4.60
CA GLN A 149 -13.40 -8.48 -3.74
C GLN A 149 -14.28 -7.22 -3.74
N TYR A 150 -15.26 -7.22 -2.86
CA TYR A 150 -16.15 -6.09 -2.68
C TYR A 150 -15.40 -4.98 -1.95
N PHE A 151 -15.19 -3.87 -2.63
CA PHE A 151 -14.71 -2.66 -2.00
C PHE A 151 -15.84 -2.08 -1.15
N THR A 152 -15.66 -2.01 0.16
CA THR A 152 -16.68 -1.40 1.02
C THR A 152 -16.72 0.10 0.77
N PRO A 153 -17.88 0.68 0.41
CA PRO A 153 -17.96 2.11 0.14
C PRO A 153 -17.45 2.96 1.30
N ARG A 154 -16.60 3.95 1.04
CA ARG A 154 -15.98 4.81 2.07
C ARG A 154 -17.02 5.48 2.96
N ALA A 155 -18.16 5.93 2.40
CA ALA A 155 -19.21 6.54 3.18
C ALA A 155 -19.81 5.56 4.21
N LEU A 156 -19.91 4.28 3.88
CA LEU A 156 -20.35 3.25 4.81
C LEU A 156 -19.32 3.00 5.90
N ILE A 157 -18.04 2.86 5.53
CA ILE A 157 -16.93 2.70 6.48
C ILE A 157 -16.92 3.87 7.46
N ALA A 158 -16.97 5.11 6.97
CA ALA A 158 -16.97 6.31 7.80
C ALA A 158 -18.16 6.31 8.78
N ALA A 159 -19.38 5.98 8.30
CA ALA A 159 -20.56 5.91 9.17
C ALA A 159 -20.42 4.82 10.25
N MET A 160 -19.84 3.66 9.92
CA MET A 160 -19.60 2.59 10.89
C MET A 160 -18.58 3.02 11.95
N VAL A 161 -17.50 3.70 11.55
CA VAL A 161 -16.48 4.23 12.48
C VAL A 161 -17.08 5.32 13.37
N ASP A 162 -17.88 6.24 12.82
CA ASP A 162 -18.56 7.30 13.56
C ASP A 162 -19.54 6.75 14.62
N VAL A 163 -20.24 5.66 14.32
CA VAL A 163 -21.14 5.00 15.28
C VAL A 163 -20.36 4.23 16.34
N THR A 164 -19.26 3.56 15.94
CA THR A 164 -18.42 2.75 16.82
C THR A 164 -17.61 3.60 17.80
N GLN A 165 -17.19 4.80 17.38
CA GLN A 165 -16.40 5.75 18.17
C GLN A 165 -15.15 5.12 18.83
N PRO A 166 -14.23 4.55 18.04
CA PRO A 166 -13.03 3.93 18.57
C PRO A 166 -12.18 4.95 19.32
N LYS A 167 -11.56 4.52 20.43
CA LYS A 167 -10.80 5.38 21.34
C LYS A 167 -9.30 5.12 21.26
N PRO A 168 -8.46 6.10 21.64
CA PRO A 168 -7.03 5.88 21.81
C PRO A 168 -6.74 4.65 22.70
N GLN A 169 -5.69 3.91 22.36
CA GLN A 169 -5.23 2.70 23.04
C GLN A 169 -6.19 1.48 22.95
N GLN A 170 -7.28 1.56 22.23
CA GLN A 170 -8.07 0.38 21.89
C GLN A 170 -7.43 -0.39 20.73
N THR A 171 -7.59 -1.71 20.76
CA THR A 171 -7.20 -2.60 19.67
C THR A 171 -8.38 -2.83 18.73
N VAL A 172 -8.10 -2.83 17.43
CA VAL A 172 -9.11 -2.96 16.37
C VAL A 172 -8.74 -4.13 15.48
N GLY A 173 -9.62 -5.11 15.39
CA GLY A 173 -9.47 -6.30 14.56
C GLY A 173 -10.37 -6.26 13.32
N ASP A 174 -9.85 -6.78 12.21
CA ASP A 174 -10.63 -7.05 10.99
C ASP A 174 -10.23 -8.40 10.41
N PRO A 175 -11.07 -9.44 10.56
CA PRO A 175 -10.79 -10.80 10.09
C PRO A 175 -10.87 -10.98 8.57
N SER A 176 -11.31 -9.97 7.82
CA SER A 176 -11.31 -9.94 6.34
C SER A 176 -10.98 -8.53 5.85
N CYS A 177 -9.77 -8.07 6.21
CA CYS A 177 -9.41 -6.65 6.18
C CYS A 177 -9.39 -6.00 4.78
N GLY A 178 -9.45 -6.80 3.73
CA GLY A 178 -9.42 -6.26 2.38
C GLY A 178 -8.19 -5.38 2.16
N THR A 179 -8.38 -4.18 1.65
CA THR A 179 -7.32 -3.17 1.47
C THR A 179 -7.09 -2.28 2.70
N GLY A 180 -7.72 -2.58 3.82
CA GLY A 180 -7.54 -1.88 5.09
C GLY A 180 -8.43 -0.65 5.30
N GLY A 181 -9.53 -0.55 4.58
CA GLY A 181 -10.41 0.63 4.63
C GLY A 181 -10.90 0.98 6.05
N PHE A 182 -11.26 -0.01 6.87
CA PHE A 182 -11.64 0.22 8.27
C PHE A 182 -10.48 0.73 9.12
N PHE A 183 -9.26 0.25 8.88
CA PHE A 183 -8.08 0.70 9.62
C PHE A 183 -7.75 2.16 9.33
N LEU A 184 -7.79 2.54 8.05
CA LEU A 184 -7.52 3.91 7.62
C LEU A 184 -8.54 4.89 8.20
N ALA A 185 -9.83 4.59 8.06
CA ALA A 185 -10.89 5.43 8.59
C ALA A 185 -10.85 5.54 10.12
N THR A 186 -10.51 4.44 10.80
CA THR A 186 -10.34 4.43 12.26
C THR A 186 -9.14 5.27 12.69
N HIS A 187 -8.02 5.15 11.98
CA HIS A 187 -6.82 5.94 12.25
C HIS A 187 -7.13 7.44 12.11
N GLU A 188 -7.74 7.83 11.00
CA GLU A 188 -8.15 9.21 10.74
C GLU A 188 -9.14 9.72 11.81
N TYR A 189 -10.13 8.92 12.16
CA TYR A 189 -11.10 9.26 13.20
C TYR A 189 -10.44 9.53 14.55
N ILE A 190 -9.53 8.66 14.99
CA ILE A 190 -8.82 8.82 16.27
C ILE A 190 -7.91 10.04 16.22
N ASP A 191 -7.11 10.22 15.17
CA ASP A 191 -6.18 11.35 15.05
C ASP A 191 -6.92 12.70 15.01
N LYS A 192 -8.10 12.74 14.38
CA LYS A 192 -8.92 13.95 14.26
C LYS A 192 -9.69 14.31 15.52
N ASN A 193 -10.21 13.31 16.26
CA ASN A 193 -11.13 13.54 17.37
C ASN A 193 -10.46 13.57 18.74
N TYR A 194 -9.18 13.17 18.86
CA TYR A 194 -8.46 13.10 20.12
C TYR A 194 -7.13 13.83 20.09
N GLN A 195 -6.77 14.48 21.20
CA GLN A 195 -5.41 15.04 21.37
C GLN A 195 -4.50 13.94 21.93
N LEU A 196 -3.75 13.32 21.04
CA LEU A 196 -2.88 12.19 21.39
C LEU A 196 -1.54 12.64 21.93
N ASN A 197 -1.14 12.07 23.08
CA ASN A 197 0.23 12.17 23.56
C ASN A 197 1.19 11.25 22.75
N PRO A 198 2.52 11.35 22.93
CA PRO A 198 3.49 10.57 22.16
C PRO A 198 3.30 9.04 22.26
N ASP A 199 2.93 8.51 23.44
CA ASP A 199 2.74 7.08 23.66
C ASP A 199 1.46 6.60 22.97
N GLU A 200 0.38 7.39 23.01
CA GLU A 200 -0.86 7.10 22.29
C GLU A 200 -0.65 7.14 20.77
N LYS A 201 0.11 8.11 20.25
CA LYS A 201 0.48 8.14 18.83
C LYS A 201 1.26 6.89 18.42
N LYS A 202 2.20 6.47 19.26
CA LYS A 202 2.96 5.25 19.02
C LYS A 202 2.07 4.02 19.07
N PHE A 203 1.15 3.93 20.02
CA PHE A 203 0.20 2.83 20.12
C PHE A 203 -0.72 2.78 18.91
N LEU A 204 -1.32 3.90 18.52
CA LEU A 204 -2.18 4.02 17.34
C LEU A 204 -1.47 3.54 16.08
N LYS A 205 -0.20 3.92 15.92
CA LYS A 205 0.61 3.52 14.78
C LYS A 205 0.98 2.04 14.77
N GLU A 206 1.38 1.47 15.92
CA GLU A 206 2.10 0.20 15.95
C GLU A 206 1.30 -0.97 16.55
N LYS A 207 0.21 -0.69 17.29
CA LYS A 207 -0.46 -1.70 18.09
C LYS A 207 -1.99 -1.75 17.95
N THR A 208 -2.60 -0.70 17.41
CA THR A 208 -4.06 -0.60 17.32
C THR A 208 -4.64 -1.63 16.35
N PHE A 209 -4.04 -1.83 15.19
CA PHE A 209 -4.67 -2.54 14.09
C PHE A 209 -4.16 -3.98 13.94
N HIS A 210 -5.09 -4.91 13.70
CA HIS A 210 -4.79 -6.33 13.48
C HIS A 210 -5.70 -6.84 12.37
N GLY A 211 -5.13 -7.27 11.25
CA GLY A 211 -5.87 -7.67 10.07
C GLY A 211 -5.50 -9.04 9.54
N TRP A 212 -6.47 -9.70 8.96
CA TRP A 212 -6.30 -10.97 8.26
C TRP A 212 -6.99 -10.91 6.91
N ASP A 213 -6.40 -11.52 5.91
CA ASP A 213 -7.05 -11.78 4.65
C ASP A 213 -6.51 -13.07 4.03
N ILE A 214 -7.41 -13.86 3.46
CA ILE A 214 -7.05 -15.14 2.83
C ILE A 214 -6.31 -14.95 1.50
N VAL A 215 -6.53 -13.81 0.83
CA VAL A 215 -5.94 -13.51 -0.46
C VAL A 215 -4.62 -12.78 -0.28
N ALA A 216 -3.52 -13.44 -0.62
CA ALA A 216 -2.17 -12.91 -0.43
C ALA A 216 -1.92 -11.56 -1.12
N GLU A 217 -2.52 -11.34 -2.29
CA GLU A 217 -2.41 -10.08 -3.01
C GLU A 217 -3.10 -8.95 -2.24
N VAL A 218 -4.28 -9.19 -1.72
CA VAL A 218 -5.05 -8.22 -0.94
C VAL A 218 -4.36 -7.89 0.38
N THR A 219 -3.83 -8.90 1.08
CA THR A 219 -3.01 -8.69 2.29
C THR A 219 -1.81 -7.77 2.00
N ARG A 220 -1.15 -7.97 0.87
CA ARG A 220 -0.03 -7.13 0.40
C ARG A 220 -0.48 -5.68 0.19
N LEU A 221 -1.58 -5.49 -0.54
CA LEU A 221 -2.13 -4.16 -0.81
C LEU A 221 -2.54 -3.46 0.49
N CYS A 222 -3.14 -4.17 1.44
CA CYS A 222 -3.46 -3.64 2.77
C CYS A 222 -2.20 -3.16 3.51
N ALA A 223 -1.16 -4.00 3.57
CA ALA A 223 0.08 -3.65 4.25
C ALA A 223 0.76 -2.42 3.63
N MET A 224 0.77 -2.33 2.30
CA MET A 224 1.27 -1.16 1.57
C MET A 224 0.44 0.08 1.87
N ASN A 225 -0.88 -0.03 1.84
CA ASN A 225 -1.81 1.05 2.09
C ASN A 225 -1.62 1.61 3.51
N MET A 226 -1.59 0.76 4.52
CA MET A 226 -1.32 1.15 5.90
C MET A 226 0.02 1.88 6.03
N TYR A 227 1.10 1.31 5.45
CA TYR A 227 2.41 1.94 5.51
C TYR A 227 2.45 3.33 4.88
N LEU A 228 1.76 3.53 3.74
CA LEU A 228 1.67 4.82 3.05
C LEU A 228 0.91 5.87 3.86
N HIS A 229 -0.06 5.44 4.66
CA HIS A 229 -0.78 6.29 5.62
C HIS A 229 -0.04 6.46 6.96
N GLY A 230 1.19 5.97 7.08
CA GLY A 230 1.99 6.09 8.29
C GLY A 230 1.59 5.13 9.42
N ILE A 231 0.72 4.16 9.13
CA ILE A 231 0.28 3.11 10.04
C ILE A 231 1.26 1.93 9.96
N GLY A 232 1.59 1.36 11.11
CA GLY A 232 2.54 0.25 11.17
C GLY A 232 4.00 0.70 11.23
N SER A 233 4.85 -0.30 11.25
CA SER A 233 6.30 -0.17 11.26
C SER A 233 6.91 -1.20 10.31
N VAL A 234 8.12 -1.65 10.58
CA VAL A 234 8.75 -2.77 9.87
C VAL A 234 8.00 -4.09 10.11
N GLU A 235 7.34 -4.22 11.26
CA GLU A 235 6.44 -5.35 11.54
C GLU A 235 5.09 -5.11 10.86
N SER A 236 4.59 -6.12 10.14
CA SER A 236 3.25 -6.03 9.56
C SER A 236 2.18 -6.32 10.60
N GLN A 237 1.14 -5.52 10.61
CA GLN A 237 -0.07 -5.72 11.42
C GLN A 237 -1.12 -6.55 10.68
N VAL A 238 -0.81 -6.95 9.45
CA VAL A 238 -1.71 -7.74 8.60
C VAL A 238 -1.06 -9.08 8.28
N GLN A 239 -1.86 -10.14 8.31
CA GLN A 239 -1.43 -11.51 8.09
C GLN A 239 -2.21 -12.15 6.94
N ASN A 240 -1.52 -12.88 6.08
CA ASN A 240 -2.16 -13.69 5.04
C ASN A 240 -2.51 -15.07 5.62
N THR A 241 -3.73 -15.19 6.10
CA THR A 241 -4.27 -16.45 6.63
C THR A 241 -5.79 -16.46 6.58
N ASP A 242 -6.37 -17.62 6.66
CA ASP A 242 -7.80 -17.81 6.83
C ASP A 242 -8.17 -17.62 8.31
N SER A 243 -8.88 -16.56 8.62
CA SER A 243 -9.32 -16.21 9.97
C SER A 243 -10.36 -17.17 10.56
N LEU A 244 -10.94 -18.06 9.73
CA LEU A 244 -11.96 -19.03 10.13
C LEU A 244 -11.39 -20.43 10.47
N ILE A 245 -10.09 -20.67 10.25
CA ILE A 245 -9.48 -21.98 10.54
C ILE A 245 -9.55 -22.34 12.02
N GLY A 246 -9.51 -21.34 12.90
CA GLY A 246 -9.56 -21.57 14.35
C GLY A 246 -9.48 -20.29 15.16
N ASP A 247 -9.72 -20.39 16.48
CA ASP A 247 -9.53 -19.29 17.40
C ASP A 247 -8.04 -19.07 17.65
N SER A 248 -7.50 -17.93 17.21
CA SER A 248 -6.10 -17.53 17.46
C SER A 248 -5.83 -17.23 18.95
N GLY A 249 -6.86 -17.08 19.75
CA GLY A 249 -6.77 -16.62 21.14
C GLY A 249 -6.68 -15.09 21.27
N ASP A 250 -6.55 -14.36 20.18
CA ASP A 250 -6.53 -12.90 20.20
C ASP A 250 -7.89 -12.32 20.60
N ARG A 251 -7.86 -11.21 21.31
CA ARG A 251 -9.06 -10.47 21.71
C ARG A 251 -8.85 -8.98 21.43
N PHE A 252 -9.88 -8.34 20.88
CA PHE A 252 -9.85 -6.95 20.47
C PHE A 252 -10.95 -6.16 21.15
N ASP A 253 -10.67 -4.88 21.41
CA ASP A 253 -11.67 -3.96 21.96
C ASP A 253 -12.79 -3.67 20.95
N VAL A 254 -12.43 -3.63 19.67
CA VAL A 254 -13.35 -3.36 18.57
C VAL A 254 -13.07 -4.32 17.42
N ILE A 255 -14.12 -4.83 16.80
CA ILE A 255 -14.04 -5.56 15.53
C ILE A 255 -14.93 -4.86 14.52
N MET A 256 -14.34 -4.49 13.38
CA MET A 256 -15.05 -3.94 12.23
C MET A 256 -14.66 -4.72 10.99
N THR A 257 -15.62 -5.28 10.32
CA THR A 257 -15.40 -6.13 9.14
C THR A 257 -16.60 -6.10 8.20
N ASN A 258 -16.37 -6.49 6.98
CA ASN A 258 -17.41 -6.73 5.97
C ASN A 258 -17.15 -8.05 5.24
#